data_9c16b11e086c56fd2230dd06ce098c7c
#
_entry.id   9c16b11e086c56fd2230dd06ce098c7c
#
_cell.length_a   1.000
_cell.length_b   1.000
_cell.length_c   1.000
_cell.angle_alpha   90.00
_cell.angle_beta   90.00
_cell.angle_gamma   90.00
#
_symmetry.space_group_name_H-M   'P 1'
#
loop_
_entity.id
_entity.type
_entity.pdbx_description
1 polymer ?
#
loop_
_entity_poly.entity_id
_entity_poly.type
_entity_poly.pdbx_seq_one_letter_code
_entity_poly.pdbx_strand_id
1 'polypeptide(L)'
;MSILCWDNMRPDCKRWKVSPYEERNCNWVAVFDFDKEKEGIVIEEHDKLSETENPSYGGYDIVGKVPEEIIIPFKWDYARVFYSEQNPIIVVGNYTGKKVGNFLGAANEIKCAILDTNQRPLSSFIFDRVSIGWSCQDLRFHIGNYGADINLAKDEFIYAVPFLNYDSCDEEGHRIWGTPFKNLRCFIDTETTGLPINDNLPYTELDNWPHLVQVALIIEDDNYGILAKRNMILKPDGYSIPESSARIHGIANAQAIKVGEDRKHVIGFLDQVLSNSNIVIGHNVSFDLNVVKAEIIRVKGIENALFTTKNHNVVDTMKMGMNICKIPNLSFHTHMSQPYKYPKLDELYYKLFNKHFNNQHDAMADVQAAYDCYYELKRKSQ
;
A
#
# COMPACT_ATOMS: atom_id res chain seq x y z
N MET A 1 -20.01 5.10 -11.47
CA MET A 1 -18.97 4.06 -11.47
C MET A 1 -19.40 2.96 -12.42
N SER A 2 -18.60 2.66 -13.42
CA SER A 2 -18.86 1.55 -14.33
C SER A 2 -18.03 0.36 -13.95
N ILE A 3 -18.60 -0.83 -14.00
CA ILE A 3 -17.93 -2.06 -13.62
C ILE A 3 -17.91 -2.97 -14.83
N LEU A 4 -16.74 -3.39 -15.22
CA LEU A 4 -16.54 -4.33 -16.31
C LEU A 4 -15.87 -5.57 -15.74
N CYS A 5 -16.54 -6.71 -15.87
CA CYS A 5 -16.11 -7.99 -15.36
C CYS A 5 -15.52 -8.82 -16.49
N TRP A 6 -14.39 -9.43 -16.22
CA TRP A 6 -13.63 -10.23 -17.16
C TRP A 6 -13.73 -11.74 -16.85
N ASP A 7 -14.85 -12.22 -16.46
CA ASP A 7 -15.03 -13.66 -16.29
C ASP A 7 -15.16 -14.34 -17.67
N ASN A 8 -14.21 -15.18 -18.02
CA ASN A 8 -14.25 -16.02 -19.24
C ASN A 8 -14.12 -15.28 -20.58
N MET A 9 -13.30 -14.23 -20.66
CA MET A 9 -13.00 -13.65 -21.95
C MET A 9 -12.35 -14.63 -22.89
N ARG A 10 -12.96 -14.77 -24.06
CA ARG A 10 -12.33 -15.47 -25.19
C ARG A 10 -11.50 -14.48 -25.99
N PRO A 11 -10.36 -14.88 -26.57
CA PRO A 11 -9.50 -14.02 -27.38
C PRO A 11 -10.18 -13.41 -28.62
N ASP A 12 -11.38 -13.88 -28.94
CA ASP A 12 -12.18 -13.43 -30.09
C ASP A 12 -13.25 -12.40 -29.75
N CYS A 13 -13.45 -12.07 -28.46
CA CYS A 13 -14.36 -10.99 -28.04
C CYS A 13 -13.71 -9.64 -28.26
N LYS A 14 -14.27 -8.86 -29.19
CA LYS A 14 -13.68 -7.58 -29.59
C LYS A 14 -14.16 -6.38 -28.79
N ARG A 15 -15.31 -6.48 -28.07
CA ARG A 15 -15.89 -5.35 -27.35
C ARG A 15 -16.80 -5.83 -26.21
N TRP A 16 -16.68 -5.20 -25.05
CA TRP A 16 -17.57 -5.41 -23.91
C TRP A 16 -18.42 -4.18 -23.66
N LYS A 17 -19.69 -4.40 -23.40
CA LYS A 17 -20.64 -3.34 -23.08
C LYS A 17 -20.98 -3.38 -21.61
N VAL A 18 -21.11 -2.22 -21.00
CA VAL A 18 -21.56 -2.04 -19.63
C VAL A 18 -23.02 -2.43 -19.51
N SER A 19 -23.40 -3.09 -18.42
CA SER A 19 -24.80 -3.41 -18.17
C SER A 19 -25.64 -2.15 -17.97
N PRO A 20 -26.82 -2.01 -18.62
CA PRO A 20 -27.70 -0.85 -18.44
C PRO A 20 -28.14 -0.60 -16.98
N TYR A 21 -28.06 -1.60 -16.13
CA TYR A 21 -28.38 -1.48 -14.70
C TYR A 21 -27.32 -0.69 -13.91
N GLU A 22 -26.07 -0.69 -14.38
CA GLU A 22 -24.93 -0.03 -13.74
C GLU A 22 -24.78 1.43 -14.21
N GLU A 23 -25.40 1.79 -15.34
CA GLU A 23 -25.29 3.11 -15.97
C GLU A 23 -26.11 4.21 -15.29
N ARG A 24 -27.17 3.86 -14.55
CA ARG A 24 -28.16 4.83 -14.04
C ARG A 24 -27.61 5.92 -13.11
N ASN A 25 -26.39 5.73 -12.58
CA ASN A 25 -25.76 6.66 -11.62
C ASN A 25 -24.33 7.06 -12.00
N CYS A 26 -23.86 6.77 -13.21
CA CYS A 26 -22.50 7.07 -13.64
C CYS A 26 -22.50 8.18 -14.67
N ASN A 27 -21.60 9.15 -14.49
CA ASN A 27 -21.48 10.28 -15.42
C ASN A 27 -20.61 9.98 -16.65
N TRP A 28 -20.03 8.78 -16.74
CA TRP A 28 -19.16 8.33 -17.82
C TRP A 28 -19.15 6.80 -17.90
N VAL A 29 -18.65 6.27 -19.01
CA VAL A 29 -18.57 4.84 -19.31
C VAL A 29 -17.14 4.52 -19.74
N ALA A 30 -16.58 3.42 -19.26
CA ALA A 30 -15.32 2.87 -19.75
C ALA A 30 -15.58 1.69 -20.68
N VAL A 31 -14.95 1.67 -21.84
CA VAL A 31 -15.00 0.58 -22.81
C VAL A 31 -13.66 -0.13 -22.83
N PHE A 32 -13.71 -1.45 -22.89
CA PHE A 32 -12.53 -2.30 -23.00
C PHE A 32 -12.46 -2.91 -24.38
N ASP A 33 -11.37 -2.65 -25.08
CA ASP A 33 -11.04 -3.33 -26.32
C ASP A 33 -9.80 -4.20 -26.15
N PHE A 34 -9.78 -5.35 -26.84
CA PHE A 34 -8.59 -6.17 -26.93
C PHE A 34 -7.65 -5.62 -28.01
N ASP A 35 -6.48 -5.18 -27.60
CA ASP A 35 -5.43 -4.77 -28.52
C ASP A 35 -4.46 -5.94 -28.78
N LYS A 36 -4.51 -6.45 -30.01
CA LYS A 36 -3.66 -7.59 -30.42
C LYS A 36 -2.18 -7.24 -30.49
N GLU A 37 -1.83 -5.98 -30.78
CA GLU A 37 -0.44 -5.52 -30.87
C GLU A 37 0.19 -5.41 -29.49
N LYS A 38 -0.63 -5.11 -28.48
CA LYS A 38 -0.21 -4.93 -27.08
C LYS A 38 -0.43 -6.17 -26.23
N GLU A 39 -1.03 -7.23 -26.80
CA GLU A 39 -1.37 -8.49 -26.09
C GLU A 39 -2.13 -8.26 -24.78
N GLY A 40 -3.04 -7.30 -24.76
CA GLY A 40 -3.77 -6.92 -23.55
C GLY A 40 -5.08 -6.23 -23.84
N ILE A 41 -5.72 -5.74 -22.79
CA ILE A 41 -6.92 -4.94 -22.89
C ILE A 41 -6.59 -3.49 -22.64
N VAL A 42 -7.15 -2.68 -23.52
CA VAL A 42 -7.10 -1.22 -23.48
C VAL A 42 -8.39 -0.71 -22.85
N ILE A 43 -8.28 0.21 -21.92
CA ILE A 43 -9.41 0.92 -21.34
C ILE A 43 -9.49 2.28 -22.01
N GLU A 44 -10.62 2.55 -22.61
CA GLU A 44 -10.93 3.85 -23.19
C GLU A 44 -11.96 4.55 -22.29
N GLU A 45 -11.66 5.78 -21.89
CA GLU A 45 -12.59 6.64 -21.16
C GLU A 45 -13.45 7.43 -22.16
N HIS A 46 -14.75 7.44 -21.95
CA HIS A 46 -15.70 8.15 -22.80
C HIS A 46 -16.51 9.15 -21.97
N ASP A 47 -16.72 10.33 -22.53
CA ASP A 47 -17.63 11.32 -22.00
C ASP A 47 -19.09 10.81 -21.99
N LYS A 48 -19.94 11.43 -21.16
CA LYS A 48 -21.35 11.11 -20.99
C LYS A 48 -22.02 10.57 -22.25
N LEU A 49 -22.74 9.47 -22.11
CA LEU A 49 -23.73 9.02 -23.10
C LEU A 49 -24.70 10.17 -23.41
N SER A 50 -24.87 10.51 -24.66
CA SER A 50 -25.88 11.50 -25.05
C SER A 50 -27.27 10.94 -24.70
N GLU A 51 -28.10 11.75 -24.05
CA GLU A 51 -29.47 11.40 -23.60
C GLU A 51 -30.43 11.01 -24.72
N THR A 52 -29.97 10.99 -25.99
CA THR A 52 -30.83 10.86 -27.16
C THR A 52 -30.99 9.46 -27.71
N GLU A 53 -30.29 8.44 -27.16
CA GLU A 53 -30.44 7.08 -27.69
C GLU A 53 -31.26 6.20 -26.78
N ASN A 54 -32.42 5.81 -27.29
CA ASN A 54 -33.41 4.97 -26.66
C ASN A 54 -32.87 3.55 -26.44
N PRO A 55 -32.77 3.04 -25.20
CA PRO A 55 -32.13 1.77 -24.89
C PRO A 55 -33.03 0.57 -25.16
N SER A 56 -33.51 0.39 -26.36
CA SER A 56 -34.16 -0.83 -26.74
C SER A 56 -33.16 -1.85 -27.28
N TYR A 57 -32.72 -2.73 -26.40
CA TYR A 57 -31.97 -3.95 -26.72
C TYR A 57 -30.70 -3.79 -27.56
N GLY A 58 -29.60 -3.67 -26.89
CA GLY A 58 -28.30 -4.03 -27.43
C GLY A 58 -27.44 -2.87 -27.88
N GLY A 59 -26.70 -2.35 -27.01
CA GLY A 59 -25.45 -1.68 -27.22
C GLY A 59 -25.49 -0.20 -27.57
N TYR A 60 -24.92 0.54 -26.69
CA TYR A 60 -24.65 1.95 -26.91
C TYR A 60 -23.38 2.10 -27.75
N ASP A 61 -23.42 2.94 -28.78
CA ASP A 61 -22.22 3.49 -29.38
C ASP A 61 -21.75 4.66 -28.50
N ILE A 62 -20.60 4.49 -27.92
CA ILE A 62 -20.00 5.48 -27.03
C ILE A 62 -19.13 6.39 -27.88
N VAL A 63 -19.39 7.69 -27.84
CA VAL A 63 -18.63 8.72 -28.56
C VAL A 63 -17.94 9.60 -27.53
N GLY A 64 -16.61 9.61 -27.50
CA GLY A 64 -15.84 10.46 -26.58
C GLY A 64 -14.34 10.41 -26.83
N LYS A 65 -13.60 11.34 -26.24
CA LYS A 65 -12.13 11.37 -26.28
C LYS A 65 -11.56 10.48 -25.19
N VAL A 66 -10.53 9.73 -25.54
CA VAL A 66 -9.74 8.90 -24.63
C VAL A 66 -8.64 9.75 -23.98
N PRO A 67 -8.67 10.00 -22.64
CA PRO A 67 -7.60 10.73 -21.98
C PRO A 67 -6.36 9.88 -21.72
N GLU A 68 -6.54 8.62 -21.31
CA GLU A 68 -5.45 7.68 -20.99
C GLU A 68 -5.83 6.24 -21.31
N GLU A 69 -4.86 5.48 -21.78
CA GLU A 69 -4.97 4.10 -22.15
C GLU A 69 -4.35 3.22 -21.05
N ILE A 70 -5.14 2.32 -20.46
CA ILE A 70 -4.66 1.35 -19.48
C ILE A 70 -4.65 -0.03 -20.09
N ILE A 71 -3.48 -0.69 -20.12
CA ILE A 71 -3.32 -2.03 -20.66
C ILE A 71 -3.29 -3.03 -19.51
N ILE A 72 -4.22 -3.98 -19.51
CA ILE A 72 -4.24 -5.09 -18.56
C ILE A 72 -3.78 -6.35 -19.29
N PRO A 73 -2.57 -6.87 -19.00
CA PRO A 73 -2.08 -8.08 -19.65
C PRO A 73 -2.89 -9.32 -19.24
N PHE A 74 -3.00 -10.31 -20.12
CA PHE A 74 -3.67 -11.59 -19.87
C PHE A 74 -2.89 -12.56 -18.97
N LYS A 75 -2.26 -12.08 -17.95
CA LYS A 75 -1.51 -12.92 -16.99
C LYS A 75 -2.33 -13.31 -15.76
N TRP A 76 -3.59 -12.88 -15.70
CA TRP A 76 -4.47 -13.09 -14.56
C TRP A 76 -5.64 -14.00 -14.94
N ASP A 77 -6.10 -14.86 -14.02
CA ASP A 77 -7.30 -15.67 -14.22
C ASP A 77 -8.59 -14.85 -14.13
N TYR A 78 -8.52 -13.68 -13.48
CA TYR A 78 -9.61 -12.74 -13.29
C TYR A 78 -9.07 -11.31 -13.30
N ALA A 79 -9.79 -10.41 -13.93
CA ALA A 79 -9.53 -8.97 -13.83
C ALA A 79 -10.84 -8.18 -13.84
N ARG A 80 -10.90 -7.13 -13.04
CA ARG A 80 -12.03 -6.20 -12.98
C ARG A 80 -11.52 -4.80 -12.73
N VAL A 81 -12.02 -3.82 -13.46
CA VAL A 81 -11.70 -2.42 -13.23
C VAL A 81 -12.87 -1.75 -12.55
N PHE A 82 -12.57 -1.05 -11.47
CA PHE A 82 -13.50 -0.18 -10.78
C PHE A 82 -13.01 1.25 -10.98
N TYR A 83 -13.79 2.02 -11.70
CA TYR A 83 -13.38 3.36 -12.10
C TYR A 83 -14.11 4.41 -11.28
N SER A 84 -13.37 5.41 -10.77
CA SER A 84 -13.89 6.70 -10.34
C SER A 84 -13.17 7.80 -11.11
N GLU A 85 -13.76 8.96 -11.25
CA GLU A 85 -13.15 10.11 -11.97
C GLU A 85 -11.75 10.46 -11.43
N GLN A 86 -11.45 10.10 -10.22
CA GLN A 86 -10.22 10.48 -9.53
C GLN A 86 -9.24 9.31 -9.34
N ASN A 87 -9.74 8.09 -9.14
CA ASN A 87 -8.89 6.96 -8.76
C ASN A 87 -9.43 5.61 -9.27
N PRO A 88 -9.18 5.23 -10.50
CA PRO A 88 -9.52 3.90 -10.97
C PRO A 88 -8.66 2.83 -10.28
N ILE A 89 -9.29 1.72 -9.90
CA ILE A 89 -8.64 0.57 -9.28
C ILE A 89 -8.82 -0.65 -10.19
N ILE A 90 -7.74 -1.40 -10.37
CA ILE A 90 -7.75 -2.68 -11.07
C ILE A 90 -7.72 -3.78 -10.02
N VAL A 91 -8.73 -4.64 -10.01
CA VAL A 91 -8.75 -5.87 -9.21
C VAL A 91 -8.38 -7.02 -10.11
N VAL A 92 -7.34 -7.75 -9.75
CA VAL A 92 -6.88 -8.95 -10.46
C VAL A 92 -6.96 -10.16 -9.54
N GLY A 93 -7.14 -11.35 -10.09
CA GLY A 93 -7.24 -12.57 -9.31
C GLY A 93 -6.59 -13.76 -9.99
N ASN A 94 -6.10 -14.68 -9.17
CA ASN A 94 -5.59 -15.98 -9.62
C ASN A 94 -6.27 -17.11 -8.87
N TYR A 95 -6.54 -18.21 -9.58
CA TYR A 95 -7.01 -19.45 -8.96
C TYR A 95 -5.90 -20.05 -8.09
N THR A 96 -6.28 -20.46 -6.87
CA THR A 96 -5.35 -21.09 -5.93
C THR A 96 -5.13 -22.58 -6.19
N GLY A 97 -5.89 -23.16 -7.11
CA GLY A 97 -5.95 -24.60 -7.34
C GLY A 97 -6.83 -25.38 -6.36
N LYS A 98 -7.39 -24.73 -5.35
CA LYS A 98 -8.32 -25.32 -4.40
C LYS A 98 -9.76 -25.14 -4.87
N LYS A 99 -10.63 -26.04 -4.40
CA LYS A 99 -12.09 -25.92 -4.56
C LYS A 99 -12.73 -25.56 -3.25
N VAL A 100 -13.63 -24.60 -3.28
CA VAL A 100 -14.47 -24.21 -2.15
C VAL A 100 -15.91 -24.60 -2.45
N GLY A 101 -16.58 -25.20 -1.46
CA GLY A 101 -17.99 -25.50 -1.54
C GLY A 101 -18.82 -24.22 -1.47
N ASN A 102 -19.80 -24.07 -2.35
CA ASN A 102 -20.84 -23.06 -2.24
C ASN A 102 -22.22 -23.71 -2.41
N PHE A 103 -23.28 -22.93 -2.23
CA PHE A 103 -24.67 -23.41 -2.33
C PHE A 103 -25.01 -24.00 -3.72
N LEU A 104 -24.22 -23.66 -4.76
CA LEU A 104 -24.41 -24.13 -6.14
C LEU A 104 -23.42 -25.25 -6.53
N GLY A 105 -22.54 -25.68 -5.62
CA GLY A 105 -21.54 -26.71 -5.87
C GLY A 105 -20.11 -26.28 -5.55
N ALA A 106 -19.10 -27.03 -5.99
CA ALA A 106 -17.70 -26.69 -5.79
C ALA A 106 -17.20 -25.70 -6.86
N ALA A 107 -16.80 -24.51 -6.45
CA ALA A 107 -16.16 -23.51 -7.29
C ALA A 107 -14.64 -23.50 -7.07
N ASN A 108 -13.87 -23.01 -8.05
CA ASN A 108 -12.45 -22.77 -7.87
C ASN A 108 -12.27 -21.60 -6.89
N GLU A 109 -11.41 -21.78 -5.90
CA GLU A 109 -11.00 -20.68 -5.02
C GLU A 109 -10.16 -19.69 -5.82
N ILE A 110 -10.51 -18.41 -5.71
CA ILE A 110 -9.75 -17.31 -6.27
C ILE A 110 -9.23 -16.42 -5.15
N LYS A 111 -8.05 -15.87 -5.30
CA LYS A 111 -7.55 -14.79 -4.45
C LYS A 111 -7.29 -13.56 -5.30
N CYS A 112 -7.78 -12.43 -4.86
CA CYS A 112 -7.68 -11.16 -5.55
C CYS A 112 -6.65 -10.24 -4.92
N ALA A 113 -6.01 -9.44 -5.76
CA ALA A 113 -5.15 -8.32 -5.40
C ALA A 113 -5.66 -7.05 -6.07
N ILE A 114 -5.19 -5.91 -5.57
CA ILE A 114 -5.53 -4.60 -6.09
C ILE A 114 -4.27 -3.99 -6.71
N LEU A 115 -4.43 -3.40 -7.88
CA LEU A 115 -3.41 -2.62 -8.57
C LEU A 115 -3.90 -1.18 -8.77
N ASP A 116 -2.99 -0.24 -8.84
CA ASP A 116 -3.27 1.09 -9.36
C ASP A 116 -3.32 1.09 -10.90
N THR A 117 -3.61 2.24 -11.50
CA THR A 117 -3.66 2.41 -12.96
C THR A 117 -2.31 2.19 -13.64
N ASN A 118 -1.21 2.33 -12.93
CA ASN A 118 0.13 2.01 -13.41
C ASN A 118 0.49 0.53 -13.18
N GLN A 119 -0.50 -0.31 -12.83
CA GLN A 119 -0.36 -1.73 -12.51
C GLN A 119 0.59 -2.02 -11.34
N ARG A 120 0.84 -1.03 -10.47
CA ARG A 120 1.62 -1.24 -9.24
C ARG A 120 0.73 -1.93 -8.20
N PRO A 121 1.21 -2.99 -7.54
CA PRO A 121 0.42 -3.68 -6.51
C PRO A 121 0.12 -2.76 -5.33
N LEU A 122 -1.16 -2.59 -5.02
CA LEU A 122 -1.65 -1.95 -3.82
C LEU A 122 -1.88 -2.96 -2.68
N SER A 123 -2.08 -4.23 -3.02
CA SER A 123 -2.16 -5.34 -2.07
C SER A 123 -1.55 -6.61 -2.66
N SER A 124 -1.26 -7.59 -1.79
CA SER A 124 -1.04 -8.98 -2.21
C SER A 124 -2.37 -9.68 -2.51
N PHE A 125 -2.31 -10.92 -3.00
CA PHE A 125 -3.49 -11.76 -3.31
C PHE A 125 -4.15 -12.30 -2.03
N ILE A 126 -4.82 -11.44 -1.28
CA ILE A 126 -5.42 -11.77 0.03
C ILE A 126 -6.96 -11.75 0.03
N PHE A 127 -7.59 -11.05 -0.91
CA PHE A 127 -9.04 -10.92 -0.92
C PHE A 127 -9.71 -12.11 -1.58
N ASP A 128 -10.72 -12.66 -0.93
CA ASP A 128 -11.56 -13.73 -1.48
C ASP A 128 -12.49 -13.21 -2.57
N ARG A 129 -12.89 -11.96 -2.44
CA ARG A 129 -13.80 -11.29 -3.35
C ARG A 129 -13.72 -9.78 -3.19
N VAL A 130 -13.93 -9.06 -4.28
CA VAL A 130 -14.22 -7.63 -4.28
C VAL A 130 -15.57 -7.45 -5.00
N SER A 131 -16.50 -6.77 -4.36
CA SER A 131 -17.87 -6.57 -4.88
C SER A 131 -18.25 -5.09 -4.76
N ILE A 132 -19.31 -4.71 -5.46
CA ILE A 132 -19.93 -3.40 -5.27
C ILE A 132 -20.62 -3.38 -3.92
N GLY A 133 -20.42 -2.29 -3.16
CA GLY A 133 -21.11 -2.04 -1.92
C GLY A 133 -22.53 -1.49 -2.12
N TRP A 134 -23.00 -0.72 -1.15
CA TRP A 134 -24.36 -0.17 -1.15
C TRP A 134 -24.62 0.90 -2.22
N SER A 135 -23.57 1.58 -2.67
CA SER A 135 -23.62 2.52 -3.79
C SER A 135 -22.67 2.08 -4.90
N CYS A 136 -22.89 2.58 -6.11
CA CYS A 136 -21.95 2.32 -7.22
C CYS A 136 -20.55 2.92 -7.00
N GLN A 137 -20.38 3.75 -5.99
CA GLN A 137 -19.08 4.31 -5.58
C GLN A 137 -18.42 3.53 -4.45
N ASP A 138 -19.13 2.58 -3.84
CA ASP A 138 -18.61 1.77 -2.74
C ASP A 138 -18.11 0.43 -3.25
N LEU A 139 -16.92 0.02 -2.82
CA LEU A 139 -16.40 -1.33 -3.01
C LEU A 139 -16.35 -2.05 -1.68
N ARG A 140 -16.76 -3.30 -1.67
CA ARG A 140 -16.63 -4.17 -0.51
C ARG A 140 -15.59 -5.25 -0.77
N PHE A 141 -14.59 -5.25 0.07
CA PHE A 141 -13.48 -6.21 0.09
C PHE A 141 -13.78 -7.29 1.11
N HIS A 142 -13.56 -8.55 0.74
CA HIS A 142 -13.85 -9.70 1.60
C HIS A 142 -12.59 -10.50 1.89
N ILE A 143 -12.36 -10.84 3.17
CA ILE A 143 -11.33 -11.77 3.66
C ILE A 143 -12.01 -12.70 4.66
N GLY A 144 -12.25 -13.96 4.28
CA GLY A 144 -13.04 -14.88 5.08
C GLY A 144 -14.44 -14.32 5.34
N ASN A 145 -14.84 -14.28 6.60
CA ASN A 145 -16.12 -13.72 7.03
C ASN A 145 -16.08 -12.19 7.24
N TYR A 146 -14.92 -11.56 7.04
CA TYR A 146 -14.77 -10.12 7.22
C TYR A 146 -14.98 -9.36 5.92
N GLY A 147 -15.62 -8.21 6.01
CA GLY A 147 -15.83 -7.29 4.90
C GLY A 147 -15.40 -5.87 5.28
N ALA A 148 -14.90 -5.13 4.32
CA ALA A 148 -14.58 -3.71 4.48
C ALA A 148 -15.07 -2.91 3.28
N ASP A 149 -15.72 -1.80 3.53
CA ASP A 149 -16.24 -0.91 2.49
C ASP A 149 -15.30 0.26 2.24
N ILE A 150 -15.08 0.58 0.96
CA ILE A 150 -14.37 1.76 0.50
C ILE A 150 -15.30 2.58 -0.39
N ASN A 151 -15.34 3.89 -0.16
CA ASN A 151 -15.96 4.82 -1.09
C ASN A 151 -14.91 5.42 -2.04
N LEU A 152 -14.98 5.08 -3.31
CA LEU A 152 -14.00 5.53 -4.31
C LEU A 152 -14.06 7.04 -4.61
N ALA A 153 -15.12 7.73 -4.21
CA ALA A 153 -15.20 9.19 -4.32
C ALA A 153 -14.41 9.91 -3.20
N LYS A 154 -14.00 9.18 -2.18
CA LYS A 154 -13.19 9.71 -1.08
C LYS A 154 -11.76 9.20 -1.26
N ASP A 155 -10.87 10.04 -1.75
CA ASP A 155 -9.46 9.73 -2.07
C ASP A 155 -8.64 9.07 -0.96
N GLU A 156 -9.09 9.20 0.29
CA GLU A 156 -8.32 8.83 1.47
C GLU A 156 -8.08 7.32 1.63
N PHE A 157 -8.87 6.46 0.93
CA PHE A 157 -8.93 5.03 1.28
C PHE A 157 -8.26 4.07 0.31
N ILE A 158 -7.92 4.49 -0.91
CA ILE A 158 -7.34 3.58 -1.92
C ILE A 158 -6.00 3.00 -1.46
N TYR A 159 -5.22 3.80 -0.75
CA TYR A 159 -3.92 3.38 -0.22
C TYR A 159 -4.05 2.55 1.08
N ALA A 160 -5.16 2.65 1.78
CA ALA A 160 -5.38 1.99 3.08
C ALA A 160 -5.96 0.57 2.97
N VAL A 161 -6.35 0.11 1.78
CA VAL A 161 -6.67 -1.31 1.55
C VAL A 161 -5.37 -2.10 1.67
N PRO A 162 -5.24 -3.02 2.53
CA PRO A 162 -6.13 -3.86 3.30
C PRO A 162 -6.34 -3.47 4.78
N PHE A 163 -5.98 -2.27 5.19
CA PHE A 163 -5.95 -1.83 6.60
C PHE A 163 -7.23 -1.14 7.06
N LEU A 164 -8.33 -1.40 6.36
CA LEU A 164 -9.63 -0.84 6.67
C LEU A 164 -10.23 -1.43 7.95
N ASN A 165 -11.21 -0.72 8.47
CA ASN A 165 -12.06 -1.27 9.50
C ASN A 165 -12.96 -2.34 8.89
N TYR A 166 -12.72 -3.59 9.26
CA TYR A 166 -13.51 -4.72 8.83
C TYR A 166 -14.70 -4.93 9.75
N ASP A 167 -15.79 -5.43 9.18
CA ASP A 167 -16.89 -5.99 9.92
C ASP A 167 -17.10 -7.47 9.57
N SER A 168 -17.76 -8.18 10.46
CA SER A 168 -18.33 -9.51 10.23
C SER A 168 -19.69 -9.60 10.90
N CYS A 169 -20.36 -10.75 10.78
CA CYS A 169 -21.57 -11.04 11.54
C CYS A 169 -21.26 -12.12 12.58
N ASP A 170 -21.83 -11.99 13.78
CA ASP A 170 -21.87 -13.06 14.78
C ASP A 170 -22.83 -14.19 14.38
N GLU A 171 -22.98 -15.20 15.22
CA GLU A 171 -23.86 -16.36 14.97
C GLU A 171 -25.33 -15.94 14.92
N GLU A 172 -25.71 -14.86 15.58
CA GLU A 172 -27.05 -14.28 15.58
C GLU A 172 -27.30 -13.31 14.41
N GLY A 173 -26.26 -12.99 13.62
CA GLY A 173 -26.33 -12.09 12.47
C GLY A 173 -26.13 -10.61 12.79
N HIS A 174 -25.75 -10.27 14.02
CA HIS A 174 -25.41 -8.90 14.38
C HIS A 174 -24.05 -8.48 13.82
N ARG A 175 -23.95 -7.23 13.36
CA ARG A 175 -22.70 -6.68 12.83
C ARG A 175 -21.71 -6.44 13.97
N ILE A 176 -20.54 -7.08 13.87
CA ILE A 176 -19.41 -6.89 14.77
C ILE A 176 -18.24 -6.30 14.01
N TRP A 177 -17.52 -5.40 14.69
CA TRP A 177 -16.31 -4.80 14.14
C TRP A 177 -15.09 -5.60 14.58
N GLY A 178 -14.15 -5.83 13.65
CA GLY A 178 -12.94 -6.57 13.93
C GLY A 178 -11.96 -6.50 12.78
N THR A 179 -10.94 -7.33 12.84
CA THR A 179 -9.95 -7.45 11.79
C THR A 179 -9.68 -8.91 11.48
N PRO A 180 -9.50 -9.30 10.20
CA PRO A 180 -9.05 -10.64 9.85
C PRO A 180 -7.59 -10.91 10.27
N PHE A 181 -6.85 -9.84 10.58
CA PHE A 181 -5.42 -9.90 10.89
C PHE A 181 -5.20 -10.16 12.38
N LYS A 182 -4.31 -11.12 12.70
CA LYS A 182 -4.02 -11.50 14.08
C LYS A 182 -2.79 -10.82 14.67
N ASN A 183 -1.78 -10.59 13.85
CA ASN A 183 -0.49 -10.10 14.31
C ASN A 183 0.17 -9.26 13.22
N LEU A 184 -0.45 -8.11 12.97
CA LEU A 184 0.00 -7.20 11.92
C LEU A 184 1.36 -6.60 12.27
N ARG A 185 2.35 -6.83 11.44
CA ARG A 185 3.69 -6.26 11.53
C ARG A 185 3.93 -5.30 10.38
N CYS A 186 4.45 -4.13 10.70
CA CYS A 186 4.86 -3.12 9.73
C CYS A 186 6.36 -2.88 9.85
N PHE A 187 7.10 -3.25 8.80
CA PHE A 187 8.48 -2.85 8.63
C PHE A 187 8.51 -1.51 7.93
N ILE A 188 9.36 -0.60 8.40
CA ILE A 188 9.42 0.78 7.90
C ILE A 188 10.86 1.25 7.77
N ASP A 189 11.10 2.03 6.72
CA ASP A 189 12.30 2.83 6.52
C ASP A 189 11.94 4.14 5.81
N THR A 190 12.69 5.23 6.09
CA THR A 190 12.37 6.57 5.60
C THR A 190 13.59 7.31 5.08
N GLU A 191 13.39 8.04 3.96
CA GLU A 191 14.31 9.07 3.50
C GLU A 191 13.75 10.46 3.81
N THR A 192 14.63 11.40 4.19
CA THR A 192 14.22 12.68 4.76
C THR A 192 15.00 13.85 4.18
N THR A 193 14.54 15.08 4.46
CA THR A 193 15.25 16.30 4.07
C THR A 193 16.54 16.56 4.90
N GLY A 194 16.86 15.69 5.86
CA GLY A 194 18.06 15.81 6.68
C GLY A 194 17.91 15.07 8.02
N LEU A 195 18.66 15.51 8.99
CA LEU A 195 18.63 15.01 10.37
C LEU A 195 17.91 15.99 11.30
N PRO A 196 17.41 15.56 12.46
CA PRO A 196 16.86 16.48 13.45
C PRO A 196 17.97 17.41 13.98
N ILE A 197 17.58 18.60 14.39
CA ILE A 197 18.52 19.57 14.99
C ILE A 197 19.06 19.01 16.33
N ASN A 198 18.18 18.34 17.08
CA ASN A 198 18.51 17.69 18.34
C ASN A 198 17.69 16.39 18.50
N ASP A 199 18.38 15.25 18.54
CA ASP A 199 17.78 13.92 18.65
C ASP A 199 17.01 13.69 19.96
N ASN A 200 17.23 14.51 20.99
CA ASN A 200 16.58 14.37 22.29
C ASN A 200 15.25 15.13 22.39
N LEU A 201 14.90 15.92 21.40
CA LEU A 201 13.62 16.64 21.42
C LEU A 201 12.47 15.72 20.95
N PRO A 202 11.27 15.88 21.54
CA PRO A 202 10.12 15.07 21.16
C PRO A 202 9.67 15.40 19.73
N TYR A 203 8.98 14.45 19.09
CA TYR A 203 8.43 14.61 17.73
C TYR A 203 7.38 15.74 17.63
N THR A 204 6.87 16.25 18.75
CA THR A 204 5.97 17.41 18.81
C THR A 204 6.66 18.74 18.55
N GLU A 205 8.01 18.78 18.69
CA GLU A 205 8.81 19.94 18.31
C GLU A 205 9.05 19.90 16.79
N LEU A 206 8.03 20.32 16.04
CA LEU A 206 7.97 20.07 14.58
C LEU A 206 9.14 20.70 13.80
N ASP A 207 9.62 21.88 14.21
CA ASP A 207 10.73 22.58 13.56
C ASP A 207 12.08 21.87 13.78
N ASN A 208 12.14 20.96 14.76
CA ASN A 208 13.34 20.16 15.03
C ASN A 208 13.50 18.99 14.05
N TRP A 209 12.40 18.44 13.55
CA TRP A 209 12.39 17.20 12.76
C TRP A 209 12.37 17.49 11.26
N PRO A 210 13.14 16.74 10.46
CA PRO A 210 13.14 16.90 9.01
C PRO A 210 11.77 16.52 8.41
N HIS A 211 11.55 16.90 7.15
CA HIS A 211 10.40 16.44 6.37
C HIS A 211 10.67 15.08 5.76
N LEU A 212 9.61 14.28 5.63
CA LEU A 212 9.63 13.01 4.94
C LEU A 212 9.72 13.21 3.43
N VAL A 213 10.64 12.51 2.78
CA VAL A 213 10.85 12.52 1.32
C VAL A 213 10.34 11.23 0.68
N GLN A 214 10.71 10.10 1.27
CA GLN A 214 10.30 8.78 0.82
C GLN A 214 10.01 7.91 2.05
N VAL A 215 9.05 7.01 1.91
CA VAL A 215 8.80 5.96 2.91
C VAL A 215 8.56 4.64 2.23
N ALA A 216 9.19 3.60 2.74
CA ALA A 216 8.96 2.24 2.31
C ALA A 216 8.41 1.39 3.46
N LEU A 217 7.45 0.53 3.12
CA LEU A 217 6.80 -0.37 4.07
C LEU A 217 6.73 -1.79 3.51
N ILE A 218 6.97 -2.76 4.39
CA ILE A 218 6.54 -4.15 4.21
C ILE A 218 5.58 -4.47 5.33
N ILE A 219 4.37 -4.86 4.97
CA ILE A 219 3.30 -5.13 5.91
C ILE A 219 2.91 -6.58 5.78
N GLU A 220 2.89 -7.29 6.90
CA GLU A 220 2.60 -8.72 6.91
C GLU A 220 1.73 -9.12 8.11
N ASP A 221 1.12 -10.29 8.02
CA ASP A 221 0.34 -10.94 9.06
C ASP A 221 0.68 -12.42 9.14
N ASP A 222 0.56 -13.01 10.33
CA ASP A 222 0.92 -14.43 10.56
C ASP A 222 0.10 -15.40 9.70
N ASN A 223 -1.14 -15.07 9.37
CA ASN A 223 -2.03 -15.97 8.63
C ASN A 223 -1.92 -15.77 7.10
N TYR A 224 -1.61 -14.56 6.67
CA TYR A 224 -1.70 -14.16 5.25
C TYR A 224 -0.33 -13.86 4.63
N GLY A 225 0.75 -13.84 5.42
CA GLY A 225 2.08 -13.45 4.94
C GLY A 225 2.15 -11.97 4.60
N ILE A 226 2.87 -11.62 3.54
CA ILE A 226 3.01 -10.23 3.10
C ILE A 226 1.69 -9.74 2.51
N LEU A 227 1.08 -8.76 3.14
CA LEU A 227 -0.15 -8.11 2.73
C LEU A 227 0.10 -7.01 1.68
N ALA A 228 1.15 -6.23 1.87
CA ALA A 228 1.54 -5.16 0.96
C ALA A 228 3.03 -4.82 1.08
N LYS A 229 3.62 -4.35 -0.03
CA LYS A 229 4.88 -3.63 -0.09
C LYS A 229 4.61 -2.28 -0.71
N ARG A 230 5.05 -1.21 -0.05
CA ARG A 230 4.81 0.16 -0.48
C ARG A 230 6.11 0.93 -0.53
N ASN A 231 6.32 1.66 -1.60
CA ASN A 231 7.45 2.58 -1.77
C ASN A 231 6.88 3.88 -2.33
N MET A 232 6.81 4.90 -1.49
CA MET A 232 6.10 6.14 -1.79
C MET A 232 7.03 7.32 -1.65
N ILE A 233 7.21 8.09 -2.72
CA ILE A 233 7.86 9.39 -2.70
C ILE A 233 6.78 10.43 -2.44
N LEU A 234 7.00 11.33 -1.49
CA LEU A 234 6.06 12.38 -1.17
C LEU A 234 6.34 13.60 -2.05
N LYS A 235 5.26 14.16 -2.61
CA LYS A 235 5.34 15.46 -3.27
C LYS A 235 5.60 16.54 -2.23
N PRO A 236 6.69 17.32 -2.34
CA PRO A 236 6.98 18.42 -1.43
C PRO A 236 5.86 19.46 -1.41
N ASP A 237 5.39 19.80 -0.21
CA ASP A 237 4.38 20.82 0.03
C ASP A 237 4.83 21.68 1.22
N GLY A 238 5.17 22.95 0.93
CA GLY A 238 5.69 23.90 1.92
C GLY A 238 7.16 23.72 2.29
N TYR A 239 7.88 22.77 1.69
CA TYR A 239 9.32 22.55 1.88
C TYR A 239 10.02 22.17 0.57
N SER A 240 11.34 22.12 0.58
CA SER A 240 12.13 21.62 -0.55
C SER A 240 13.14 20.58 -0.05
N ILE A 241 13.52 19.66 -0.94
CA ILE A 241 14.54 18.64 -0.65
C ILE A 241 15.90 19.28 -0.88
N PRO A 242 16.77 19.38 0.18
CA PRO A 242 18.10 19.91 0.03
C PRO A 242 18.96 19.03 -0.87
N GLU A 243 19.86 19.65 -1.63
CA GLU A 243 20.79 18.92 -2.50
C GLU A 243 21.70 17.93 -1.73
N SER A 244 22.06 18.29 -0.49
CA SER A 244 22.83 17.41 0.40
C SER A 244 22.11 16.09 0.68
N SER A 245 20.79 16.14 0.94
CA SER A 245 19.96 14.96 1.17
C SER A 245 19.73 14.20 -0.14
N ALA A 246 19.43 14.92 -1.23
CA ALA A 246 19.24 14.32 -2.56
C ALA A 246 20.48 13.54 -3.04
N ARG A 247 21.69 13.96 -2.64
CA ARG A 247 22.93 13.20 -2.93
C ARG A 247 23.04 11.88 -2.17
N ILE A 248 22.34 11.74 -1.03
CA ILE A 248 22.36 10.52 -0.21
C ILE A 248 21.33 9.52 -0.76
N HIS A 249 20.07 9.90 -0.88
CA HIS A 249 18.97 9.00 -1.26
C HIS A 249 18.60 9.07 -2.76
N GLY A 250 19.24 9.91 -3.55
CA GLY A 250 19.04 9.98 -5.00
C GLY A 250 17.76 10.70 -5.47
N ILE A 251 16.92 11.22 -4.58
CA ILE A 251 15.64 11.85 -4.93
C ILE A 251 15.79 13.36 -4.95
N ALA A 252 15.87 13.93 -6.16
CA ALA A 252 15.92 15.38 -6.34
C ALA A 252 14.55 16.03 -6.11
N ASN A 253 14.54 17.29 -5.67
CA ASN A 253 13.30 18.04 -5.44
C ASN A 253 12.41 18.10 -6.69
N ALA A 254 12.99 18.32 -7.88
CA ALA A 254 12.23 18.33 -9.13
C ALA A 254 11.60 16.96 -9.46
N GLN A 255 12.29 15.87 -9.14
CA GLN A 255 11.77 14.52 -9.30
C GLN A 255 10.59 14.28 -8.36
N ALA A 256 10.72 14.62 -7.07
CA ALA A 256 9.66 14.45 -6.09
C ALA A 256 8.40 15.29 -6.45
N ILE A 257 8.56 16.49 -7.01
CA ILE A 257 7.45 17.29 -7.52
C ILE A 257 6.73 16.57 -8.68
N LYS A 258 7.49 15.92 -9.58
CA LYS A 258 6.95 15.28 -10.79
C LYS A 258 6.26 13.96 -10.53
N VAL A 259 6.85 13.10 -9.68
CA VAL A 259 6.40 11.70 -9.49
C VAL A 259 5.91 11.42 -8.08
N GLY A 260 6.04 12.37 -7.17
CA GLY A 260 5.63 12.20 -5.77
C GLY A 260 4.11 12.12 -5.63
N GLU A 261 3.69 11.29 -4.70
CA GLU A 261 2.30 11.12 -4.31
C GLU A 261 1.84 12.28 -3.41
N ASP A 262 0.55 12.55 -3.38
CA ASP A 262 0.00 13.59 -2.51
C ASP A 262 0.36 13.33 -1.05
N ARG A 263 0.92 14.35 -0.40
CA ARG A 263 1.40 14.24 0.99
C ARG A 263 0.30 13.87 1.97
N LYS A 264 -0.91 14.41 1.81
CA LYS A 264 -2.04 14.13 2.73
C LYS A 264 -2.47 12.68 2.62
N HIS A 265 -2.50 12.13 1.40
CA HIS A 265 -2.85 10.74 1.16
C HIS A 265 -1.81 9.80 1.79
N VAL A 266 -0.51 10.02 1.53
CA VAL A 266 0.55 9.18 2.12
C VAL A 266 0.54 9.24 3.64
N ILE A 267 0.40 10.44 4.22
CA ILE A 267 0.39 10.61 5.68
C ILE A 267 -0.88 10.01 6.31
N GLY A 268 -2.05 10.16 5.67
CA GLY A 268 -3.28 9.51 6.11
C GLY A 268 -3.16 7.98 6.11
N PHE A 269 -2.56 7.40 5.07
CA PHE A 269 -2.25 5.97 4.98
C PHE A 269 -1.29 5.52 6.08
N LEU A 270 -0.18 6.23 6.30
CA LEU A 270 0.80 5.91 7.35
C LEU A 270 0.17 5.93 8.74
N ASP A 271 -0.60 6.96 9.06
CA ASP A 271 -1.29 7.07 10.34
C ASP A 271 -2.21 5.87 10.59
N GLN A 272 -2.93 5.43 9.57
CA GLN A 272 -3.85 4.30 9.67
C GLN A 272 -3.13 2.95 9.77
N VAL A 273 -2.15 2.70 8.91
CA VAL A 273 -1.37 1.45 8.91
C VAL A 273 -0.63 1.28 10.23
N LEU A 274 0.12 2.29 10.64
CA LEU A 274 0.93 2.22 11.85
C LEU A 274 0.06 2.12 13.10
N SER A 275 -1.09 2.82 13.16
CA SER A 275 -2.02 2.73 14.30
C SER A 275 -2.68 1.36 14.43
N ASN A 276 -2.82 0.61 13.34
CA ASN A 276 -3.38 -0.74 13.32
C ASN A 276 -2.32 -1.85 13.45
N SER A 277 -1.03 -1.51 13.34
CA SER A 277 0.04 -2.51 13.47
C SER A 277 0.26 -2.91 14.93
N ASN A 278 0.38 -4.21 15.16
CA ASN A 278 0.71 -4.77 16.48
C ASN A 278 2.19 -4.53 16.82
N ILE A 279 3.05 -4.56 15.82
CA ILE A 279 4.49 -4.38 15.97
C ILE A 279 4.99 -3.52 14.79
N VAL A 280 5.81 -2.51 15.09
CA VAL A 280 6.54 -1.73 14.10
C VAL A 280 8.02 -2.04 14.19
N ILE A 281 8.63 -2.35 13.05
CA ILE A 281 10.00 -2.88 12.98
C ILE A 281 10.81 -2.03 11.99
N GLY A 282 12.06 -1.72 12.33
CA GLY A 282 12.99 -1.04 11.44
C GLY A 282 14.42 -1.14 11.96
N HIS A 283 15.34 -0.47 11.28
CA HIS A 283 16.74 -0.36 11.71
C HIS A 283 17.01 1.05 12.17
N ASN A 284 17.29 1.28 13.45
CA ASN A 284 17.27 2.59 14.11
C ASN A 284 15.87 3.27 14.02
N VAL A 285 14.87 2.46 14.11
CA VAL A 285 13.46 2.78 13.81
C VAL A 285 12.89 3.96 14.64
N SER A 286 13.53 4.32 15.73
CA SER A 286 13.12 5.48 16.54
C SER A 286 13.19 6.79 15.75
N PHE A 287 14.17 6.92 14.86
CA PHE A 287 14.30 8.08 13.96
C PHE A 287 13.09 8.13 13.01
N ASP A 288 12.83 7.04 12.29
CA ASP A 288 11.72 6.94 11.31
C ASP A 288 10.37 7.25 11.97
N LEU A 289 10.12 6.68 13.13
CA LEU A 289 8.87 6.89 13.85
C LEU A 289 8.70 8.33 14.32
N ASN A 290 9.75 9.01 14.73
CA ASN A 290 9.67 10.42 15.13
C ASN A 290 9.41 11.32 13.93
N VAL A 291 10.08 11.08 12.81
CA VAL A 291 9.83 11.79 11.53
C VAL A 291 8.38 11.60 11.10
N VAL A 292 7.90 10.35 11.05
CA VAL A 292 6.53 10.05 10.63
C VAL A 292 5.50 10.67 11.58
N LYS A 293 5.71 10.60 12.90
CA LYS A 293 4.81 11.26 13.88
C LYS A 293 4.77 12.77 13.71
N ALA A 294 5.93 13.40 13.49
CA ALA A 294 5.99 14.83 13.22
C ALA A 294 5.23 15.19 11.94
N GLU A 295 5.37 14.39 10.86
CA GLU A 295 4.64 14.60 9.61
C GLU A 295 3.13 14.40 9.78
N ILE A 296 2.69 13.39 10.54
CA ILE A 296 1.26 13.16 10.83
C ILE A 296 0.68 14.38 11.56
N ILE A 297 1.40 14.91 12.55
CA ILE A 297 0.95 16.12 13.28
C ILE A 297 0.91 17.35 12.37
N ARG A 298 1.91 17.54 11.49
CA ARG A 298 1.94 18.67 10.54
C ARG A 298 0.73 18.66 9.60
N VAL A 299 0.28 17.46 9.19
CA VAL A 299 -0.78 17.31 8.19
C VAL A 299 -2.17 17.24 8.83
N LYS A 300 -2.33 16.55 9.95
CA LYS A 300 -3.63 16.23 10.56
C LYS A 300 -3.93 17.00 11.84
N GLY A 301 -2.92 17.62 12.47
CA GLY A 301 -3.02 18.11 13.83
C GLY A 301 -2.88 16.98 14.86
N ILE A 302 -2.43 17.32 16.07
CA ILE A 302 -2.14 16.33 17.12
C ILE A 302 -3.40 15.61 17.60
N GLU A 303 -4.54 16.28 17.60
CA GLU A 303 -5.84 15.74 18.00
C GLU A 303 -6.40 14.67 17.05
N ASN A 304 -5.96 14.67 15.79
CA ASN A 304 -6.40 13.74 14.76
C ASN A 304 -5.34 12.68 14.39
N ALA A 305 -4.21 12.70 15.10
CA ALA A 305 -3.06 11.83 14.84
C ALA A 305 -3.21 10.49 15.58
N LEU A 306 -3.84 9.49 14.95
CA LEU A 306 -4.16 8.18 15.55
C LEU A 306 -2.91 7.44 16.05
N PHE A 307 -1.86 7.42 15.24
CA PHE A 307 -0.63 6.70 15.57
C PHE A 307 0.11 7.30 16.77
N THR A 308 -0.01 8.61 16.99
CA THR A 308 0.69 9.29 18.09
C THR A 308 0.06 9.00 19.47
N THR A 309 -1.21 8.60 19.50
CA THR A 309 -1.98 8.37 20.74
C THR A 309 -1.89 6.95 21.27
N LYS A 310 -1.34 6.01 20.52
CA LYS A 310 -1.23 4.60 20.90
C LYS A 310 0.19 4.23 21.29
N ASN A 311 0.32 3.35 22.28
CA ASN A 311 1.58 2.67 22.57
C ASN A 311 1.73 1.48 21.61
N HIS A 312 2.81 1.46 20.86
CA HIS A 312 3.11 0.41 19.91
C HIS A 312 4.31 -0.41 20.39
N ASN A 313 4.28 -1.70 20.12
CA ASN A 313 5.47 -2.53 20.24
C ASN A 313 6.43 -2.17 19.11
N VAL A 314 7.62 -1.72 19.46
CA VAL A 314 8.66 -1.34 18.50
C VAL A 314 9.83 -2.29 18.62
N VAL A 315 10.27 -2.83 17.50
CA VAL A 315 11.44 -3.70 17.41
C VAL A 315 12.50 -3.05 16.53
N ASP A 316 13.68 -2.89 17.10
CA ASP A 316 14.82 -2.25 16.44
C ASP A 316 15.89 -3.29 16.10
N THR A 317 16.05 -3.60 14.82
CA THR A 317 17.05 -4.56 14.34
C THR A 317 18.48 -4.12 14.63
N MET A 318 18.72 -2.81 14.72
CA MET A 318 20.02 -2.27 15.14
C MET A 318 20.36 -2.70 16.57
N LYS A 319 19.40 -2.56 17.49
CA LYS A 319 19.58 -2.98 18.89
C LYS A 319 19.70 -4.50 19.03
N MET A 320 18.89 -5.25 18.28
CA MET A 320 18.99 -6.72 18.25
C MET A 320 20.34 -7.20 17.72
N GLY A 321 20.88 -6.51 16.72
CA GLY A 321 22.13 -6.88 16.05
C GLY A 321 23.41 -6.57 16.85
N MET A 322 23.36 -5.69 17.85
CA MET A 322 24.54 -5.21 18.55
C MET A 322 25.42 -6.34 19.13
N ASN A 323 24.81 -7.26 19.86
CA ASN A 323 25.52 -8.38 20.49
C ASN A 323 25.92 -9.49 19.49
N ILE A 324 25.37 -9.47 18.29
CA ILE A 324 25.70 -10.42 17.22
C ILE A 324 26.87 -9.89 16.39
N CYS A 325 26.84 -8.60 16.05
CA CYS A 325 27.92 -7.94 15.31
C CYS A 325 29.18 -7.78 16.15
N LYS A 326 29.03 -7.42 17.42
CA LYS A 326 30.13 -7.18 18.38
C LYS A 326 31.19 -6.24 17.85
N ILE A 327 30.76 -5.16 17.18
CA ILE A 327 31.68 -4.16 16.63
C ILE A 327 32.24 -3.34 17.79
N PRO A 328 33.58 -3.29 17.99
CA PRO A 328 34.17 -2.58 19.11
C PRO A 328 33.76 -1.09 19.12
N ASN A 329 33.37 -0.58 20.28
CA ASN A 329 33.14 0.84 20.46
C ASN A 329 34.47 1.52 20.79
N LEU A 330 35.07 2.17 19.80
CA LEU A 330 36.37 2.84 19.96
C LEU A 330 36.32 4.04 20.93
N SER A 331 35.12 4.55 21.24
CA SER A 331 34.91 5.60 22.24
C SER A 331 34.72 5.04 23.66
N PHE A 332 34.96 3.75 23.87
CA PHE A 332 34.83 3.07 25.16
C PHE A 332 35.99 3.44 26.10
N HIS A 333 35.93 4.62 26.70
CA HIS A 333 36.93 5.09 27.67
C HIS A 333 36.38 5.34 29.07
N THR A 334 35.09 5.06 29.32
CA THR A 334 34.46 5.28 30.62
C THR A 334 33.65 4.06 31.07
N HIS A 335 33.54 3.82 32.37
CA HIS A 335 32.79 2.72 32.97
C HIS A 335 31.29 2.72 32.64
N MET A 336 30.79 3.74 31.94
CA MET A 336 29.38 3.90 31.59
C MET A 336 29.06 3.63 30.10
N SER A 337 30.05 3.32 29.26
CA SER A 337 29.84 3.07 27.84
C SER A 337 29.73 1.57 27.54
N GLN A 338 28.91 1.24 26.53
CA GLN A 338 28.76 -0.14 26.08
C GLN A 338 29.99 -0.60 25.29
N PRO A 339 30.47 -1.85 25.43
CA PRO A 339 31.67 -2.35 24.76
C PRO A 339 31.53 -2.41 23.23
N TYR A 340 30.32 -2.47 22.74
CA TYR A 340 30.02 -2.57 21.31
C TYR A 340 29.20 -1.36 20.85
N LYS A 341 29.50 -0.85 19.64
CA LYS A 341 28.65 0.13 18.97
C LYS A 341 27.44 -0.54 18.32
N TYR A 342 26.40 0.21 18.08
CA TYR A 342 25.31 -0.21 17.22
C TYR A 342 25.78 -0.42 15.79
N PRO A 343 25.43 -1.55 15.13
CA PRO A 343 25.79 -1.76 13.73
C PRO A 343 24.95 -0.85 12.81
N LYS A 344 25.54 -0.43 11.69
CA LYS A 344 24.77 0.05 10.55
C LYS A 344 24.01 -1.12 9.93
N LEU A 345 22.97 -0.85 9.15
CA LEU A 345 22.16 -1.88 8.50
C LEU A 345 23.02 -2.82 7.63
N ASP A 346 23.92 -2.26 6.82
CA ASP A 346 24.82 -3.05 5.98
C ASP A 346 25.83 -3.89 6.78
N GLU A 347 26.35 -3.36 7.90
CA GLU A 347 27.23 -4.12 8.81
C GLU A 347 26.49 -5.32 9.43
N LEU A 348 25.23 -5.14 9.80
CA LEU A 348 24.37 -6.21 10.31
C LEU A 348 24.05 -7.21 9.21
N TYR A 349 23.65 -6.74 8.04
CA TYR A 349 23.31 -7.60 6.90
C TYR A 349 24.51 -8.45 6.47
N TYR A 350 25.69 -7.84 6.34
CA TYR A 350 26.93 -8.56 6.06
C TYR A 350 27.25 -9.62 7.12
N LYS A 351 27.07 -9.27 8.40
CA LYS A 351 27.32 -10.21 9.51
C LYS A 351 26.39 -11.42 9.45
N LEU A 352 25.14 -11.23 9.03
CA LEU A 352 24.13 -12.29 9.01
C LEU A 352 24.22 -13.16 7.74
N PHE A 353 24.50 -12.55 6.59
CA PHE A 353 24.40 -13.19 5.27
C PHE A 353 25.71 -13.33 4.53
N ASN A 354 26.82 -12.79 5.05
CA ASN A 354 28.14 -12.77 4.41
C ASN A 354 28.16 -12.13 3.00
N LYS A 355 27.28 -11.15 2.78
CA LYS A 355 27.18 -10.35 1.56
C LYS A 355 26.59 -8.98 1.89
N HIS A 356 26.94 -7.97 1.10
CA HIS A 356 26.29 -6.66 1.14
C HIS A 356 24.96 -6.69 0.37
N PHE A 357 24.02 -5.84 0.74
CA PHE A 357 22.84 -5.60 -0.08
C PHE A 357 23.05 -4.40 -1.01
N ASN A 358 22.30 -4.38 -2.11
CA ASN A 358 22.42 -3.34 -3.12
C ASN A 358 21.46 -2.18 -2.83
N ASN A 359 21.72 -1.03 -3.46
CA ASN A 359 20.86 0.16 -3.41
C ASN A 359 20.62 0.69 -1.99
N GLN A 360 21.67 0.73 -1.17
CA GLN A 360 21.65 1.42 0.12
C GLN A 360 21.16 2.87 -0.07
N HIS A 361 20.37 3.37 0.89
CA HIS A 361 19.70 4.68 0.83
C HIS A 361 18.59 4.76 -0.26
N ASP A 362 18.04 3.63 -0.66
CA ASP A 362 16.70 3.51 -1.22
C ASP A 362 15.82 2.88 -0.15
N ALA A 363 14.78 3.57 0.30
CA ALA A 363 13.99 3.11 1.44
C ALA A 363 13.41 1.70 1.24
N MET A 364 13.08 1.26 -0.01
CA MET A 364 12.59 -0.10 -0.25
C MET A 364 13.70 -1.14 -0.11
N ALA A 365 14.93 -0.83 -0.51
CA ALA A 365 16.07 -1.73 -0.34
C ALA A 365 16.42 -1.84 1.16
N ASP A 366 16.40 -0.72 1.88
CA ASP A 366 16.73 -0.67 3.30
C ASP A 366 15.65 -1.38 4.15
N VAL A 367 14.36 -1.16 3.90
CA VAL A 367 13.30 -1.89 4.60
C VAL A 367 13.34 -3.40 4.30
N GLN A 368 13.68 -3.81 3.07
CA GLN A 368 13.84 -5.23 2.73
C GLN A 368 15.04 -5.84 3.46
N ALA A 369 16.16 -5.13 3.53
CA ALA A 369 17.33 -5.58 4.30
C ALA A 369 17.02 -5.69 5.79
N ALA A 370 16.29 -4.73 6.37
CA ALA A 370 15.84 -4.78 7.76
C ALA A 370 14.88 -5.95 8.02
N TYR A 371 13.97 -6.23 7.08
CA TYR A 371 13.07 -7.39 7.09
C TYR A 371 13.86 -8.72 7.13
N ASP A 372 14.80 -8.89 6.21
CA ASP A 372 15.64 -10.10 6.15
C ASP A 372 16.46 -10.28 7.43
N CYS A 373 17.06 -9.18 7.93
CA CYS A 373 17.80 -9.18 9.19
C CYS A 373 16.92 -9.57 10.38
N TYR A 374 15.71 -9.05 10.48
CA TYR A 374 14.80 -9.37 11.57
C TYR A 374 14.51 -10.86 11.66
N TYR A 375 14.19 -11.50 10.54
CA TYR A 375 13.87 -12.92 10.51
C TYR A 375 15.09 -13.80 10.79
N GLU A 376 16.25 -13.44 10.26
CA GLU A 376 17.48 -14.18 10.55
C GLU A 376 17.91 -14.04 12.01
N LEU A 377 17.75 -12.84 12.61
CA LEU A 377 17.99 -12.62 14.04
C LEU A 377 17.05 -13.47 14.91
N LYS A 378 15.77 -13.53 14.55
CA LYS A 378 14.79 -14.39 15.24
C LYS A 378 15.14 -15.86 15.13
N ARG A 379 15.55 -16.33 13.95
CA ARG A 379 15.98 -17.72 13.73
C ARG A 379 17.20 -18.10 14.58
N LYS A 380 18.13 -17.16 14.77
CA LYS A 380 19.33 -17.39 15.60
C LYS A 380 19.07 -17.31 17.11
N SER A 381 17.95 -16.76 17.51
CA SER A 381 17.57 -16.60 18.93
C SER A 381 16.72 -17.77 19.47
N GLN A 382 16.27 -18.64 18.58
CA GLN A 382 15.62 -19.92 18.90
C GLN A 382 16.67 -21.05 19.00
#